data_58ef38b05031513547436f04462a2a62
#
_entry.id   58ef38b05031513547436f04462a2a62
#
_cell.length_a   1.000
_cell.length_b   1.000
_cell.length_c   1.000
_cell.angle_alpha   90.00
_cell.angle_beta   90.00
_cell.angle_gamma   90.00
#
_symmetry.space_group_name_H-M   'P 1'
#
loop_
_entity.id
_entity.type
_entity.pdbx_description
1 polymer ?
#
loop_
_entity_poly.entity_id
_entity_poly.type
_entity_poly.pdbx_seq_one_letter_code
_entity_poly.pdbx_strand_id
1 'polypeptide(L)'
;MAAFDTVEATFGADWLEALRGPAAGIGSLPTLSVVISAQLIGAVGDLPGAAALLKRYEAGEPGVKSELLAVAAYRRLDAATEVSLAPPVRVGDQERVPDLAVTRGAETVYIEVSAAQRSQEYLAAQALVDRLSEAALRATPIGSCSEVYLHRSPEDDESR
;
A
#
# COMPACT_ATOMS: atom_id res chain seq x y z
N MET A 1 -12.49 -15.34 -4.00
CA MET A 1 -13.69 -15.02 -3.18
C MET A 1 -13.25 -14.52 -1.81
N ALA A 2 -12.57 -15.26 -0.98
CA ALA A 2 -12.19 -14.82 0.38
C ALA A 2 -11.51 -13.43 0.49
N ALA A 3 -10.65 -13.02 -0.46
CA ALA A 3 -10.01 -11.72 -0.42
C ALA A 3 -11.01 -10.56 -0.62
N PHE A 4 -11.95 -10.71 -1.52
CA PHE A 4 -13.00 -9.73 -1.76
C PHE A 4 -13.92 -9.59 -0.56
N ASP A 5 -14.34 -10.73 0.00
CA ASP A 5 -15.19 -10.77 1.20
C ASP A 5 -14.50 -10.09 2.39
N THR A 6 -13.18 -10.30 2.56
CA THR A 6 -12.38 -9.66 3.62
C THR A 6 -12.35 -8.13 3.46
N VAL A 7 -12.07 -7.64 2.25
CA VAL A 7 -11.98 -6.19 1.98
C VAL A 7 -13.35 -5.54 2.12
N GLU A 8 -14.41 -6.16 1.59
CA GLU A 8 -15.77 -5.65 1.70
C GLU A 8 -16.25 -5.60 3.15
N ALA A 9 -15.99 -6.65 3.92
CA ALA A 9 -16.35 -6.69 5.35
C ALA A 9 -15.61 -5.64 6.19
N THR A 10 -14.41 -5.22 5.75
CA THR A 10 -13.57 -4.26 6.49
C THR A 10 -13.87 -2.82 6.11
N PHE A 11 -14.04 -2.52 4.83
CA PHE A 11 -14.13 -1.15 4.29
C PHE A 11 -15.45 -0.85 3.58
N GLY A 12 -16.28 -1.87 3.34
CA GLY A 12 -17.55 -1.74 2.64
C GLY A 12 -17.45 -1.90 1.12
N ALA A 13 -18.62 -2.05 0.49
CA ALA A 13 -18.74 -2.32 -0.94
C ALA A 13 -18.24 -1.16 -1.81
N ASP A 14 -18.53 0.08 -1.42
CA ASP A 14 -18.13 1.27 -2.17
C ASP A 14 -16.61 1.40 -2.28
N TRP A 15 -15.89 1.11 -1.18
CA TRP A 15 -14.43 1.13 -1.18
C TRP A 15 -13.85 0.00 -2.03
N LEU A 16 -14.45 -1.19 -1.96
CA LEU A 16 -14.06 -2.33 -2.79
C LEU A 16 -14.28 -2.01 -4.28
N GLU A 17 -15.39 -1.39 -4.65
CA GLU A 17 -15.69 -1.01 -6.04
C GLU A 17 -14.71 0.07 -6.54
N ALA A 18 -14.42 1.07 -5.72
CA ALA A 18 -13.42 2.09 -6.04
C ALA A 18 -12.03 1.49 -6.28
N LEU A 19 -11.63 0.49 -5.46
CA LEU A 19 -10.36 -0.21 -5.60
C LEU A 19 -10.30 -1.06 -6.87
N ARG A 20 -11.43 -1.65 -7.29
CA ARG A 20 -11.53 -2.46 -8.52
C ARG A 20 -11.43 -1.62 -9.78
N GLY A 21 -11.95 -0.39 -9.74
CA GLY A 21 -12.02 0.46 -10.91
C GLY A 21 -12.89 -0.10 -12.05
N PRO A 22 -13.07 0.66 -13.15
CA PRO A 22 -14.03 0.33 -14.21
C PRO A 22 -13.66 -0.87 -15.10
N ALA A 23 -12.46 -1.44 -14.96
CA ALA A 23 -11.94 -2.47 -15.89
C ALA A 23 -11.44 -3.75 -15.20
N ALA A 24 -12.08 -4.18 -14.11
CA ALA A 24 -11.61 -5.32 -13.32
C ALA A 24 -11.93 -6.69 -13.95
N GLY A 25 -11.05 -7.21 -14.78
CA GLY A 25 -11.00 -8.64 -15.12
C GLY A 25 -10.18 -9.44 -14.09
N ILE A 26 -10.39 -10.77 -14.03
CA ILE A 26 -9.54 -11.67 -13.23
C ILE A 26 -8.09 -11.54 -13.72
N GLY A 27 -7.16 -11.31 -12.78
CA GLY A 27 -5.74 -11.11 -13.09
C GLY A 27 -5.35 -9.67 -13.45
N SER A 28 -6.31 -8.74 -13.43
CA SER A 28 -6.03 -7.32 -13.59
C SER A 28 -5.32 -6.71 -12.36
N LEU A 29 -4.65 -5.57 -12.54
CA LEU A 29 -4.02 -4.82 -11.44
C LEU A 29 -5.00 -4.50 -10.29
N PRO A 30 -6.27 -4.11 -10.54
CA PRO A 30 -7.27 -3.93 -9.49
C PRO A 30 -7.52 -5.21 -8.67
N THR A 31 -7.59 -6.38 -9.30
CA THR A 31 -7.74 -7.66 -8.59
C THR A 31 -6.55 -7.93 -7.68
N LEU A 32 -5.32 -7.66 -8.16
CA LEU A 32 -4.11 -7.78 -7.35
C LEU A 32 -4.14 -6.83 -6.15
N SER A 33 -4.62 -5.60 -6.33
CA SER A 33 -4.77 -4.62 -5.25
C SER A 33 -5.72 -5.11 -4.16
N VAL A 34 -6.84 -5.73 -4.52
CA VAL A 34 -7.78 -6.35 -3.56
C VAL A 34 -7.11 -7.47 -2.78
N VAL A 35 -6.37 -8.34 -3.46
CA VAL A 35 -5.66 -9.46 -2.81
C VAL A 35 -4.59 -8.94 -1.84
N ILE A 36 -3.82 -7.94 -2.25
CA ILE A 36 -2.81 -7.30 -1.39
C ILE A 36 -3.49 -6.67 -0.16
N SER A 37 -4.56 -5.89 -0.36
CA SER A 37 -5.30 -5.27 0.74
C SER A 37 -5.84 -6.31 1.73
N ALA A 38 -6.43 -7.40 1.24
CA ALA A 38 -6.91 -8.49 2.10
C ALA A 38 -5.77 -9.13 2.92
N GLN A 39 -4.58 -9.31 2.32
CA GLN A 39 -3.42 -9.83 3.03
C GLN A 39 -2.91 -8.86 4.10
N LEU A 40 -2.92 -7.55 3.84
CA LEU A 40 -2.52 -6.53 4.79
C LEU A 40 -3.51 -6.45 5.96
N ILE A 41 -4.82 -6.49 5.69
CA ILE A 41 -5.87 -6.56 6.71
C ILE A 41 -5.66 -7.80 7.59
N GLY A 42 -5.47 -8.97 6.99
CA GLY A 42 -5.21 -10.21 7.73
C GLY A 42 -3.93 -10.19 8.56
N ALA A 43 -2.92 -9.42 8.13
CA ALA A 43 -1.67 -9.30 8.87
C ALA A 43 -1.78 -8.41 10.13
N VAL A 44 -2.77 -7.52 10.21
CA VAL A 44 -2.89 -6.57 11.33
C VAL A 44 -4.16 -6.76 12.16
N GLY A 45 -5.18 -7.46 11.64
CA GLY A 45 -6.54 -7.44 12.18
C GLY A 45 -6.68 -7.90 13.64
N ASP A 46 -5.76 -8.71 14.13
CA ASP A 46 -5.70 -9.20 15.51
C ASP A 46 -4.83 -8.32 16.45
N LEU A 47 -4.16 -7.29 15.92
CA LEU A 47 -3.27 -6.45 16.71
C LEU A 47 -4.04 -5.34 17.44
N PRO A 48 -3.69 -5.03 18.69
CA PRO A 48 -4.16 -3.81 19.33
C PRO A 48 -3.83 -2.57 18.51
N GLY A 49 -4.82 -1.70 18.29
CA GLY A 49 -4.65 -0.52 17.44
C GLY A 49 -4.91 -0.72 15.93
N ALA A 50 -5.11 -1.96 15.48
CA ALA A 50 -5.36 -2.26 14.06
C ALA A 50 -6.51 -1.44 13.46
N ALA A 51 -7.60 -1.26 14.19
CA ALA A 51 -8.76 -0.50 13.70
C ALA A 51 -8.40 0.96 13.33
N ALA A 52 -7.54 1.61 14.12
CA ALA A 52 -7.09 2.97 13.82
C ALA A 52 -6.20 3.00 12.58
N LEU A 53 -5.27 2.04 12.45
CA LEU A 53 -4.39 1.94 11.28
C LEU A 53 -5.18 1.63 9.99
N LEU A 54 -6.14 0.73 10.06
CA LEU A 54 -7.00 0.38 8.92
C LEU A 54 -7.88 1.55 8.49
N LYS A 55 -8.40 2.34 9.44
CA LYS A 55 -9.16 3.57 9.14
C LYS A 55 -8.30 4.61 8.40
N ARG A 56 -7.04 4.78 8.79
CA ARG A 56 -6.08 5.64 8.09
C ARG A 56 -5.79 5.12 6.68
N TYR A 57 -5.70 3.80 6.53
CA TYR A 57 -5.53 3.15 5.22
C TYR A 57 -6.74 3.36 4.31
N GLU A 58 -7.95 3.19 4.84
CA GLU A 58 -9.21 3.47 4.16
C GLU A 58 -9.30 4.92 3.66
N ALA A 59 -8.85 5.87 4.49
CA ALA A 59 -8.79 7.29 4.14
C ALA A 59 -7.72 7.64 3.10
N GLY A 60 -6.89 6.68 2.67
CA GLY A 60 -5.81 6.90 1.71
C GLY A 60 -4.65 7.73 2.27
N GLU A 61 -4.44 7.71 3.60
CA GLU A 61 -3.39 8.49 4.23
C GLU A 61 -2.00 8.07 3.73
N PRO A 62 -1.16 9.01 3.28
CA PRO A 62 0.18 8.70 2.78
C PRO A 62 1.04 7.97 3.81
N GLY A 63 1.77 6.94 3.38
CA GLY A 63 2.68 6.17 4.24
C GLY A 63 2.03 4.98 4.94
N VAL A 64 0.72 5.00 5.23
CA VAL A 64 0.03 3.92 5.95
C VAL A 64 0.15 2.56 5.28
N LYS A 65 0.14 2.52 3.95
CA LYS A 65 0.39 1.26 3.23
C LYS A 65 1.78 0.69 3.54
N SER A 66 2.79 1.56 3.72
CA SER A 66 4.14 1.13 4.09
C SER A 66 4.20 0.62 5.52
N GLU A 67 3.45 1.23 6.45
CA GLU A 67 3.30 0.73 7.83
C GLU A 67 2.68 -0.68 7.81
N LEU A 68 1.59 -0.90 7.08
CA LEU A 68 0.94 -2.21 6.93
C LEU A 68 1.88 -3.26 6.31
N LEU A 69 2.65 -2.87 5.29
CA LEU A 69 3.64 -3.75 4.67
C LEU A 69 4.76 -4.13 5.65
N ALA A 70 5.24 -3.19 6.47
CA ALA A 70 6.23 -3.45 7.49
C ALA A 70 5.71 -4.45 8.54
N VAL A 71 4.49 -4.26 9.05
CA VAL A 71 3.83 -5.22 9.96
C VAL A 71 3.76 -6.61 9.33
N ALA A 72 3.26 -6.70 8.09
CA ALA A 72 3.12 -7.98 7.41
C ALA A 72 4.47 -8.67 7.19
N ALA A 73 5.55 -7.90 6.91
CA ALA A 73 6.89 -8.42 6.76
C ALA A 73 7.43 -8.98 8.08
N TYR A 74 7.36 -8.21 9.16
CA TYR A 74 7.88 -8.64 10.47
C TYR A 74 7.15 -9.86 11.02
N ARG A 75 5.84 -9.93 10.88
CA ARG A 75 5.04 -11.11 11.29
C ARG A 75 5.34 -12.37 10.49
N ARG A 76 5.88 -12.24 9.27
CA ARG A 76 6.29 -13.38 8.44
C ARG A 76 7.70 -13.87 8.71
N LEU A 77 8.54 -13.04 9.31
CA LEU A 77 9.95 -13.41 9.54
C LEU A 77 10.09 -14.53 10.56
N ASP A 78 9.33 -14.47 11.65
CA ASP A 78 9.39 -15.47 12.72
C ASP A 78 8.09 -15.44 13.52
N ALA A 79 7.52 -16.63 13.77
CA ALA A 79 6.30 -16.78 14.58
C ALA A 79 6.49 -16.35 16.05
N ALA A 80 7.74 -16.26 16.53
CA ALA A 80 8.07 -15.76 17.86
C ALA A 80 8.22 -14.23 17.92
N THR A 81 8.02 -13.53 16.79
CA THR A 81 8.11 -12.08 16.73
C THR A 81 6.75 -11.46 17.08
N GLU A 82 6.74 -10.66 18.14
CA GLU A 82 5.58 -9.86 18.54
C GLU A 82 5.68 -8.48 17.89
N VAL A 83 4.59 -8.01 17.31
CA VAL A 83 4.50 -6.67 16.73
C VAL A 83 3.44 -5.87 17.47
N SER A 84 3.78 -4.65 17.88
CA SER A 84 2.86 -3.69 18.49
C SER A 84 2.76 -2.45 17.62
N LEU A 85 1.55 -1.92 17.46
CA LEU A 85 1.26 -0.72 16.68
C LEU A 85 1.30 0.51 17.59
N ALA A 86 1.95 1.58 17.14
CA ALA A 86 2.01 2.89 17.80
C ALA A 86 2.23 2.81 19.32
N PRO A 87 3.21 2.03 19.81
CA PRO A 87 3.41 1.89 21.25
C PRO A 87 3.97 3.19 21.84
N PRO A 88 3.41 3.71 22.95
CA PRO A 88 4.00 4.84 23.64
C PRO A 88 5.33 4.42 24.29
N VAL A 89 6.39 5.19 24.03
CA VAL A 89 7.74 4.93 24.52
C VAL A 89 8.29 6.16 25.17
N ARG A 90 8.91 6.00 26.31
CA ARG A 90 9.62 7.07 26.98
C ARG A 90 11.11 7.03 26.65
N VAL A 91 11.61 8.07 26.00
CA VAL A 91 13.03 8.24 25.69
C VAL A 91 13.55 9.46 26.45
N GLY A 92 14.26 9.22 27.54
CA GLY A 92 14.63 10.28 28.49
C GLY A 92 13.37 10.90 29.12
N ASP A 93 13.21 12.22 28.98
CA ASP A 93 12.06 12.96 29.48
C ASP A 93 10.93 13.15 28.44
N GLN A 94 11.11 12.60 27.24
CA GLN A 94 10.14 12.75 26.16
C GLN A 94 9.36 11.46 25.94
N GLU A 95 8.05 11.59 25.76
CA GLU A 95 7.20 10.53 25.25
C GLU A 95 7.21 10.58 23.72
N ARG A 96 7.43 9.44 23.08
CA ARG A 96 7.40 9.24 21.63
C ARG A 96 6.47 8.08 21.31
N VAL A 97 5.89 8.13 20.11
CA VAL A 97 5.02 7.07 19.60
C VAL A 97 5.58 6.65 18.24
N PRO A 98 6.51 5.68 18.20
CA PRO A 98 6.96 5.10 16.94
C PRO A 98 5.81 4.36 16.25
N ASP A 99 5.92 4.18 14.93
CA ASP A 99 4.87 3.48 14.18
C ASP A 99 4.72 2.02 14.63
N LEU A 100 5.84 1.36 14.91
CA LEU A 100 5.86 -0.06 15.31
C LEU A 100 6.86 -0.29 16.44
N ALA A 101 6.59 -1.30 17.27
CA ALA A 101 7.61 -2.01 18.03
C ALA A 101 7.62 -3.48 17.63
N VAL A 102 8.81 -4.03 17.49
CA VAL A 102 9.04 -5.43 17.16
C VAL A 102 9.82 -6.05 18.30
N THR A 103 9.23 -7.02 18.99
CA THR A 103 9.81 -7.70 20.14
C THR A 103 10.15 -9.14 19.77
N ARG A 104 11.37 -9.55 20.08
CA ARG A 104 11.84 -10.92 19.96
C ARG A 104 12.58 -11.34 21.21
N GLY A 105 11.98 -12.21 21.99
CA GLY A 105 12.50 -12.57 23.31
C GLY A 105 12.55 -11.37 24.26
N ALA A 106 13.73 -10.99 24.71
CA ALA A 106 13.94 -9.84 25.60
C ALA A 106 14.28 -8.54 24.87
N GLU A 107 14.43 -8.56 23.55
CA GLU A 107 14.82 -7.41 22.75
C GLU A 107 13.61 -6.78 22.07
N THR A 108 13.51 -5.45 22.17
CA THR A 108 12.48 -4.67 21.47
C THR A 108 13.16 -3.60 20.62
N VAL A 109 12.79 -3.55 19.36
CA VAL A 109 13.23 -2.53 18.39
C VAL A 109 12.03 -1.67 18.04
N TYR A 110 12.21 -0.35 18.12
CA TYR A 110 11.21 0.64 17.73
C TYR A 110 11.49 1.12 16.30
N ILE A 111 10.46 1.21 15.50
CA ILE A 111 10.57 1.43 14.05
C ILE A 111 9.68 2.60 13.66
N GLU A 112 10.28 3.56 12.97
CA GLU A 112 9.59 4.61 12.23
C GLU A 112 9.56 4.21 10.75
N VAL A 113 8.39 4.19 10.17
CA VAL A 113 8.18 3.82 8.77
C VAL A 113 8.01 5.08 7.93
N SER A 114 8.98 5.36 7.08
CA SER A 114 8.88 6.45 6.12
C SER A 114 8.67 5.90 4.71
N ALA A 115 7.66 6.38 4.02
CA ALA A 115 7.52 6.17 2.59
C ALA A 115 8.37 7.20 1.86
N ALA A 116 9.23 6.75 0.95
CA ALA A 116 9.90 7.68 0.05
C ALA A 116 8.83 8.43 -0.75
N GLN A 117 8.75 9.74 -0.56
CA GLN A 117 7.86 10.56 -1.37
C GLN A 117 8.38 10.56 -2.81
N ARG A 118 7.51 10.15 -3.72
CA ARG A 118 7.80 10.29 -5.15
C ARG A 118 7.87 11.78 -5.49
N SER A 119 8.83 12.18 -6.33
CA SER A 119 8.92 13.57 -6.77
C SER A 119 7.63 14.00 -7.47
N GLN A 120 7.33 15.30 -7.46
CA GLN A 120 6.19 15.86 -8.19
C GLN A 120 6.28 15.54 -9.68
N GLU A 121 7.49 15.50 -10.23
CA GLU A 121 7.76 15.11 -11.63
C GLU A 121 7.38 13.65 -11.89
N TYR A 122 7.73 12.74 -10.96
CA TYR A 122 7.32 11.34 -11.07
C TYR A 122 5.80 11.19 -11.03
N LEU A 123 5.12 11.90 -10.12
CA LEU A 123 3.66 11.85 -10.00
C LEU A 123 2.98 12.42 -11.26
N ALA A 124 3.53 13.48 -11.83
CA ALA A 124 3.02 14.05 -13.08
C ALA A 124 3.23 13.09 -14.27
N ALA A 125 4.40 12.45 -14.35
CA ALA A 125 4.69 11.44 -15.37
C ALA A 125 3.76 10.22 -15.23
N GLN A 126 3.54 9.73 -14.01
CA GLN A 126 2.61 8.63 -13.76
C GLN A 126 1.19 9.00 -14.18
N ALA A 127 0.69 10.19 -13.83
CA ALA A 127 -0.63 10.65 -14.21
C ALA A 127 -0.77 10.82 -15.75
N LEU A 128 0.31 11.13 -16.46
CA LEU A 128 0.32 11.14 -17.93
C LEU A 128 0.21 9.73 -18.49
N VAL A 129 1.01 8.78 -17.97
CA VAL A 129 0.96 7.35 -18.36
C VAL A 129 -0.46 6.80 -18.16
N ASP A 130 -1.06 7.06 -17.00
CA ASP A 130 -2.40 6.57 -16.68
C ASP A 130 -3.44 7.09 -17.67
N ARG A 131 -3.39 8.39 -18.02
CA ARG A 131 -4.27 9.00 -19.03
C ARG A 131 -4.06 8.43 -20.43
N LEU A 132 -2.82 8.24 -20.84
CA LEU A 132 -2.49 7.64 -22.14
C LEU A 132 -2.92 6.18 -22.21
N SER A 133 -2.71 5.42 -21.15
CA SER A 133 -3.14 4.03 -21.03
C SER A 133 -4.66 3.91 -21.11
N GLU A 134 -5.38 4.80 -20.42
CA GLU A 134 -6.85 4.84 -20.49
C GLU A 134 -7.36 5.20 -21.90
N ALA A 135 -6.72 6.18 -22.55
CA ALA A 135 -7.06 6.54 -23.93
C ALA A 135 -6.76 5.40 -24.92
N ALA A 136 -5.64 4.71 -24.76
CA ALA A 136 -5.28 3.55 -25.56
C ALA A 136 -6.27 2.38 -25.36
N LEU A 137 -6.68 2.10 -24.12
CA LEU A 137 -7.67 1.07 -23.81
C LEU A 137 -9.03 1.39 -24.45
N ARG A 138 -9.45 2.65 -24.45
CA ARG A 138 -10.71 3.08 -25.11
C ARG A 138 -10.66 2.97 -26.62
N ALA A 139 -9.49 3.19 -27.22
CA ALA A 139 -9.29 3.13 -28.66
C ALA A 139 -9.02 1.72 -29.19
N THR A 140 -8.67 0.77 -28.32
CA THR A 140 -8.26 -0.58 -28.70
C THR A 140 -9.49 -1.49 -28.83
N PRO A 141 -9.67 -2.21 -29.94
CA PRO A 141 -10.74 -3.17 -30.10
C PRO A 141 -10.67 -4.29 -29.04
N ILE A 142 -11.84 -4.82 -28.66
CA ILE A 142 -11.93 -5.93 -27.71
C ILE A 142 -11.12 -7.12 -28.25
N GLY A 143 -10.22 -7.65 -27.42
CA GLY A 143 -9.34 -8.78 -27.78
C GLY A 143 -7.96 -8.39 -28.29
N SER A 144 -7.65 -7.10 -28.39
CA SER A 144 -6.32 -6.59 -28.71
C SER A 144 -5.56 -6.20 -27.42
N CYS A 145 -4.24 -6.20 -27.47
CA CYS A 145 -3.38 -5.72 -26.39
C CYS A 145 -2.70 -4.42 -26.83
N SER A 146 -2.69 -3.41 -25.96
CA SER A 146 -1.98 -2.16 -26.18
C SER A 146 -1.04 -1.90 -24.99
N GLU A 147 0.21 -1.53 -25.33
CA GLU A 147 1.22 -1.14 -24.35
C GLU A 147 1.64 0.30 -24.62
N VAL A 148 1.81 1.06 -23.53
CA VAL A 148 2.26 2.46 -23.59
C VAL A 148 3.63 2.55 -22.95
N TYR A 149 4.62 2.99 -23.75
CA TYR A 149 5.98 3.21 -23.30
C TYR A 149 6.31 4.70 -23.32
N LEU A 150 6.86 5.20 -22.24
CA LEU A 150 7.49 6.51 -22.19
C LEU A 150 9.00 6.34 -22.38
N HIS A 151 9.52 6.87 -23.48
CA HIS A 151 10.96 6.96 -23.69
C HIS A 151 11.47 8.32 -23.22
N ARG A 152 12.55 8.31 -22.47
CA ARG A 152 13.28 9.53 -22.14
C ARG A 152 13.91 10.08 -23.43
N SER A 153 13.77 11.38 -23.68
CA SER A 153 14.44 11.98 -24.82
C SER A 153 15.97 11.92 -24.62
N PRO A 154 16.74 11.57 -25.64
CA PRO A 154 18.21 11.59 -25.56
C PRO A 154 18.78 12.97 -25.20
N GLU A 155 18.04 14.05 -25.47
CA GLU A 155 18.45 15.44 -25.21
C GLU A 155 18.46 15.78 -23.71
N ASP A 156 17.80 14.98 -22.86
CA ASP A 156 17.76 15.20 -21.41
C ASP A 156 19.05 14.74 -20.69
N ASP A 157 19.95 14.03 -21.36
CA ASP A 157 21.18 13.48 -20.76
C ASP A 157 22.43 14.39 -20.95
N GLU A 158 22.37 15.43 -21.81
CA GLU A 158 23.49 16.32 -22.06
C GLU A 158 23.62 17.51 -21.11
N SER A 159 22.70 17.64 -20.11
CA SER A 159 22.67 18.79 -19.18
C SER A 159 23.07 18.44 -17.73
N ARG A 160 23.91 17.41 -17.55
CA ARG A 160 24.51 17.09 -16.25
C ARG A 160 26.02 17.10 -16.27
#